data_1bf8e7674f2775ad025a16983731dc2b
#
_entry.id   1bf8e7674f2775ad025a16983731dc2b
#
_cell.length_a   1.000
_cell.length_b   1.000
_cell.length_c   1.000
_cell.angle_alpha   90.00
_cell.angle_beta   90.00
_cell.angle_gamma   90.00
#
_symmetry.space_group_name_H-M   'P 1'
#
loop_
_entity.id
_entity.type
_entity.pdbx_description
1 polymer ?
#
loop_
_entity_poly.entity_id
_entity_poly.type
_entity_poly.pdbx_seq_one_letter_code
_entity_poly.pdbx_strand_id
1 'polypeptide(L)'
;KGGFRVPLYPVTPLVAIALNLFLAVYQYNFDARSWYITAGWIMAGLVIYFLYFEKGVEAEMPQVIGISQPKPAVEYPHRILIPLHNPENVVPLMQLASPLAGKFGGEIIVLGVIDVPQNLPIREGLRFKQYKMPLLKRAVQFGRDNSVPTRTALRVAHRVYDGILAAAAEEEASLILMGWKGYTTKRDRIFGEVTDRVVRHAPCDLITIKLADECSFERILIPTAGGPHADLAAEYAAVFQKALGSKITCCYVVKKDHTRRDVETAHEWMEKTIRESGLDESVERLILEADNVAAAIVQAGSGYDLTLMGASNEGIFSNVLFGEIPEKVARYSWQPVMIVKRYEGAVKSFVKKVLG
;
A
#
# COMPACT_ATOMS: atom_id res chain seq x y z
N LYS A 1 -13.03 25.17 14.45
CA LYS A 1 -11.93 26.11 14.72
C LYS A 1 -11.42 26.54 13.35
N GLY A 2 -11.71 27.80 12.94
CA GLY A 2 -11.30 28.33 11.65
C GLY A 2 -9.77 28.51 11.62
N GLY A 3 -9.11 27.83 10.70
CA GLY A 3 -7.70 28.07 10.44
C GLY A 3 -7.51 29.47 9.82
N PHE A 4 -6.37 30.11 10.15
CA PHE A 4 -5.98 31.38 9.56
C PHE A 4 -5.93 31.27 8.03
N ARG A 5 -6.70 32.10 7.32
CA ARG A 5 -6.67 32.19 5.87
C ARG A 5 -5.80 33.39 5.46
N VAL A 6 -4.77 33.14 4.67
CA VAL A 6 -3.91 34.19 4.13
C VAL A 6 -4.76 35.12 3.24
N PRO A 7 -4.83 36.43 3.55
CA PRO A 7 -5.59 37.37 2.72
C PRO A 7 -5.02 37.41 1.30
N LEU A 8 -5.90 37.48 0.31
CA LEU A 8 -5.54 37.54 -1.13
C LEU A 8 -4.65 36.36 -1.63
N TYR A 9 -4.85 35.14 -1.06
CA TYR A 9 -4.17 33.96 -1.60
C TYR A 9 -4.62 33.71 -3.06
N PRO A 10 -3.69 33.42 -4.02
CA PRO A 10 -2.23 33.19 -3.88
C PRO A 10 -1.34 34.42 -4.09
N VAL A 11 -1.89 35.61 -4.27
CA VAL A 11 -1.14 36.83 -4.64
C VAL A 11 -0.12 37.24 -3.57
N THR A 12 -0.53 37.23 -2.29
CA THR A 12 0.33 37.65 -1.19
C THR A 12 1.61 36.80 -1.08
N PRO A 13 1.56 35.45 -1.12
CA PRO A 13 2.76 34.63 -1.14
C PRO A 13 3.64 34.85 -2.36
N LEU A 14 3.05 35.03 -3.53
CA LEU A 14 3.80 35.27 -4.77
C LEU A 14 4.54 36.61 -4.75
N VAL A 15 3.88 37.66 -4.26
CA VAL A 15 4.54 38.99 -4.07
C VAL A 15 5.66 38.90 -3.06
N ALA A 16 5.47 38.19 -1.93
CA ALA A 16 6.50 37.99 -0.93
C ALA A 16 7.72 37.25 -1.51
N ILE A 17 7.51 36.19 -2.28
CA ILE A 17 8.59 35.45 -2.98
C ILE A 17 9.31 36.35 -3.97
N ALA A 18 8.59 37.10 -4.81
CA ALA A 18 9.17 38.00 -5.79
C ALA A 18 10.01 39.10 -5.12
N LEU A 19 9.51 39.66 -4.01
CA LEU A 19 10.24 40.70 -3.24
C LEU A 19 11.51 40.13 -2.60
N ASN A 20 11.46 38.92 -2.04
CA ASN A 20 12.63 38.26 -1.49
C ASN A 20 13.68 37.92 -2.56
N LEU A 21 13.27 37.47 -3.74
CA LEU A 21 14.17 37.23 -4.86
C LEU A 21 14.81 38.54 -5.35
N PHE A 22 14.02 39.60 -5.46
CA PHE A 22 14.53 40.93 -5.83
C PHE A 22 15.58 41.42 -4.82
N LEU A 23 15.29 41.32 -3.51
CA LEU A 23 16.23 41.71 -2.46
C LEU A 23 17.50 40.87 -2.50
N ALA A 24 17.39 39.58 -2.75
CA ALA A 24 18.52 38.68 -2.88
C ALA A 24 19.45 39.09 -4.04
N VAL A 25 18.88 39.34 -5.23
CA VAL A 25 19.64 39.80 -6.42
C VAL A 25 20.25 41.17 -6.16
N TYR A 26 19.50 42.08 -5.54
CA TYR A 26 20.00 43.41 -5.18
C TYR A 26 21.19 43.35 -4.21
N GLN A 27 21.11 42.50 -3.16
CA GLN A 27 22.16 42.31 -2.19
C GLN A 27 23.43 41.70 -2.81
N TYR A 28 23.30 40.83 -3.81
CA TYR A 28 24.44 40.26 -4.55
C TYR A 28 25.25 41.39 -5.24
N ASN A 29 24.56 42.34 -5.88
CA ASN A 29 25.21 43.47 -6.56
C ASN A 29 25.85 44.46 -5.59
N PHE A 30 25.36 44.50 -4.35
CA PHE A 30 25.88 45.43 -3.32
C PHE A 30 27.05 44.84 -2.52
N ASP A 31 26.96 43.56 -2.13
CA ASP A 31 28.03 42.87 -1.42
C ASP A 31 28.04 41.34 -1.76
N ALA A 32 28.81 40.98 -2.77
CA ALA A 32 29.00 39.60 -3.17
C ALA A 32 29.68 38.73 -2.10
N ARG A 33 30.44 39.31 -1.16
CA ARG A 33 31.16 38.55 -0.10
C ARG A 33 30.17 37.85 0.84
N SER A 34 29.07 38.52 1.17
CA SER A 34 28.01 37.97 2.02
C SER A 34 27.39 36.71 1.41
N TRP A 35 27.29 36.65 0.08
CA TRP A 35 26.79 35.47 -0.65
C TRP A 35 27.75 34.29 -0.58
N TYR A 36 29.06 34.54 -0.71
CA TYR A 36 30.07 33.46 -0.59
C TYR A 36 30.14 32.94 0.85
N ILE A 37 29.99 33.79 1.86
CA ILE A 37 29.92 33.37 3.27
C ILE A 37 28.66 32.51 3.50
N THR A 38 27.51 32.93 3.00
CA THR A 38 26.24 32.20 3.14
C THR A 38 26.32 30.84 2.43
N ALA A 39 26.85 30.81 1.19
CA ALA A 39 27.08 29.57 0.47
C ALA A 39 28.05 28.64 1.22
N GLY A 40 29.11 29.18 1.80
CA GLY A 40 30.03 28.42 2.64
C GLY A 40 29.37 27.82 3.88
N TRP A 41 28.50 28.58 4.56
CA TRP A 41 27.69 28.06 5.68
C TRP A 41 26.72 26.98 5.28
N ILE A 42 26.02 27.13 4.16
CA ILE A 42 25.10 26.10 3.62
C ILE A 42 25.89 24.86 3.27
N MET A 43 27.03 24.99 2.61
CA MET A 43 27.90 23.84 2.28
C MET A 43 28.45 23.17 3.53
N ALA A 44 28.90 23.92 4.53
CA ALA A 44 29.33 23.37 5.82
C ALA A 44 28.19 22.64 6.52
N GLY A 45 26.98 23.20 6.52
CA GLY A 45 25.79 22.58 7.06
C GLY A 45 25.44 21.27 6.33
N LEU A 46 25.51 21.24 5.00
CA LEU A 46 25.31 20.03 4.18
C LEU A 46 26.38 18.98 4.47
N VAL A 47 27.67 19.38 4.58
CA VAL A 47 28.75 18.45 4.92
C VAL A 47 28.53 17.85 6.32
N ILE A 48 28.19 18.69 7.32
CA ILE A 48 27.83 18.19 8.66
C ILE A 48 26.63 17.29 8.62
N TYR A 49 25.60 17.63 7.83
CA TYR A 49 24.44 16.79 7.63
C TYR A 49 24.82 15.41 7.06
N PHE A 50 25.57 15.35 5.97
CA PHE A 50 26.00 14.08 5.36
C PHE A 50 26.98 13.30 6.25
N LEU A 51 27.88 13.95 6.96
CA LEU A 51 28.85 13.26 7.83
C LEU A 51 28.27 12.77 9.16
N TYR A 52 27.31 13.50 9.72
CA TYR A 52 26.75 13.22 11.05
C TYR A 52 25.34 12.64 11.00
N PHE A 53 24.48 13.14 10.12
CA PHE A 53 23.08 12.69 10.07
C PHE A 53 22.88 11.47 9.19
N GLU A 54 23.67 11.28 8.14
CA GLU A 54 23.62 10.04 7.36
C GLU A 54 24.08 8.84 8.21
N LYS A 55 25.06 9.05 9.11
CA LYS A 55 25.46 8.04 10.11
C LYS A 55 24.54 7.99 11.34
N GLY A 56 23.80 9.03 11.63
CA GLY A 56 22.87 9.09 12.78
C GLY A 56 21.43 8.78 12.42
N VAL A 57 21.08 8.72 11.12
CA VAL A 57 19.84 8.16 10.55
C VAL A 57 19.98 6.67 10.22
N GLU A 58 21.07 6.02 10.52
CA GLU A 58 21.00 4.71 11.19
C GLU A 58 20.35 4.94 12.59
N ALA A 59 19.32 5.80 12.62
CA ALA A 59 18.38 5.94 13.70
C ALA A 59 17.99 4.55 14.08
N GLU A 60 18.38 4.13 15.27
CA GLU A 60 17.86 2.97 16.00
C GLU A 60 17.00 2.12 15.07
N MET A 61 17.66 1.23 14.28
CA MET A 61 16.89 0.19 13.61
C MET A 61 16.00 -0.36 14.70
N PRO A 62 14.68 -0.25 14.56
CA PRO A 62 13.80 -0.61 15.64
C PRO A 62 14.24 -2.01 16.08
N GLN A 63 14.64 -2.15 17.35
CA GLN A 63 15.14 -3.42 17.82
C GLN A 63 14.04 -4.44 17.57
N VAL A 64 14.24 -5.31 16.59
CA VAL A 64 13.31 -6.37 16.23
C VAL A 64 14.04 -7.68 16.42
N ILE A 65 13.48 -8.56 17.22
CA ILE A 65 14.02 -9.92 17.37
C ILE A 65 13.24 -10.82 16.43
N GLY A 66 13.95 -11.42 15.46
CA GLY A 66 13.39 -12.35 14.49
C GLY A 66 13.59 -13.81 14.89
N ILE A 67 12.56 -14.62 14.72
CA ILE A 67 12.62 -16.08 14.73
C ILE A 67 11.90 -16.53 13.46
N SER A 68 12.65 -16.97 12.47
CA SER A 68 12.11 -17.56 11.25
C SER A 68 12.47 -19.03 11.16
N GLN A 69 11.64 -19.81 10.51
CA GLN A 69 12.06 -21.14 10.08
C GLN A 69 13.22 -20.99 9.08
N PRO A 70 14.15 -21.97 9.04
CA PRO A 70 15.24 -21.94 8.07
C PRO A 70 14.71 -21.72 6.66
N LYS A 71 15.41 -20.88 5.88
CA LYS A 71 15.09 -20.72 4.46
C LYS A 71 15.19 -22.08 3.80
N PRO A 72 14.22 -22.48 2.96
CA PRO A 72 14.27 -23.77 2.27
C PRO A 72 15.47 -23.82 1.30
N ALA A 73 15.97 -25.03 1.02
CA ALA A 73 17.05 -25.22 0.07
C ALA A 73 16.65 -24.81 -1.37
N VAL A 74 15.34 -24.80 -1.65
CA VAL A 74 14.79 -24.30 -2.92
C VAL A 74 14.58 -22.81 -2.80
N GLU A 75 15.16 -22.06 -3.71
CA GLU A 75 14.98 -20.60 -3.78
C GLU A 75 13.69 -20.26 -4.50
N TYR A 76 12.80 -19.57 -3.81
CA TYR A 76 11.54 -19.12 -4.39
C TYR A 76 11.70 -17.67 -4.89
N PRO A 77 11.41 -17.39 -6.19
CA PRO A 77 11.54 -16.06 -6.76
C PRO A 77 10.52 -15.06 -6.20
N HIS A 78 9.37 -15.56 -5.74
CA HIS A 78 8.33 -14.74 -5.15
C HIS A 78 8.04 -15.17 -3.71
N ARG A 79 8.00 -14.20 -2.80
CA ARG A 79 7.76 -14.42 -1.37
C ARG A 79 6.62 -13.52 -0.91
N ILE A 80 5.50 -14.14 -0.56
CA ILE A 80 4.30 -13.43 -0.11
C ILE A 80 4.29 -13.41 1.41
N LEU A 81 4.47 -12.23 2.01
CA LEU A 81 4.43 -12.04 3.46
C LEU A 81 3.00 -11.73 3.90
N ILE A 82 2.47 -12.54 4.82
CA ILE A 82 1.12 -12.37 5.37
C ILE A 82 1.20 -12.11 6.87
N PRO A 83 1.12 -10.86 7.32
CA PRO A 83 1.00 -10.54 8.74
C PRO A 83 -0.36 -11.01 9.28
N LEU A 84 -0.34 -11.91 10.26
CA LEU A 84 -1.54 -12.48 10.87
C LEU A 84 -1.70 -11.99 12.30
N HIS A 85 -2.91 -11.52 12.64
CA HIS A 85 -3.28 -11.14 13.98
C HIS A 85 -4.60 -11.79 14.42
N ASN A 86 -5.61 -11.81 13.52
CA ASN A 86 -6.92 -12.39 13.78
C ASN A 86 -7.03 -13.80 13.19
N PRO A 87 -7.43 -14.81 13.98
CA PRO A 87 -7.67 -16.17 13.48
C PRO A 87 -8.70 -16.30 12.36
N GLU A 88 -9.70 -15.41 12.31
CA GLU A 88 -10.75 -15.40 11.29
C GLU A 88 -10.20 -15.04 9.90
N ASN A 89 -9.16 -14.20 9.86
CA ASN A 89 -8.56 -13.73 8.61
C ASN A 89 -7.60 -14.75 7.97
N VAL A 90 -7.27 -15.86 8.66
CA VAL A 90 -6.29 -16.85 8.16
C VAL A 90 -6.76 -17.46 6.84
N VAL A 91 -7.97 -18.03 6.83
CA VAL A 91 -8.47 -18.74 5.66
C VAL A 91 -8.65 -17.80 4.46
N PRO A 92 -9.35 -16.66 4.59
CA PRO A 92 -9.51 -15.75 3.45
C PRO A 92 -8.18 -15.22 2.89
N LEU A 93 -7.22 -14.87 3.74
CA LEU A 93 -5.92 -14.39 3.27
C LEU A 93 -5.11 -15.50 2.58
N MET A 94 -5.15 -16.71 3.12
CA MET A 94 -4.48 -17.86 2.51
C MET A 94 -5.14 -18.29 1.19
N GLN A 95 -6.47 -18.19 1.06
CA GLN A 95 -7.19 -18.43 -0.20
C GLN A 95 -6.76 -17.48 -1.30
N LEU A 96 -6.51 -16.21 -0.99
CA LEU A 96 -6.02 -15.22 -1.95
C LEU A 96 -4.53 -15.39 -2.25
N ALA A 97 -3.72 -15.69 -1.23
CA ALA A 97 -2.27 -15.83 -1.40
C ALA A 97 -1.88 -17.10 -2.16
N SER A 98 -2.60 -18.20 -1.96
CA SER A 98 -2.24 -19.50 -2.54
C SER A 98 -2.22 -19.49 -4.08
N PRO A 99 -3.22 -18.95 -4.78
CA PRO A 99 -3.19 -18.82 -6.24
C PRO A 99 -2.04 -17.94 -6.72
N LEU A 100 -1.76 -16.83 -6.00
CA LEU A 100 -0.66 -15.92 -6.34
C LEU A 100 0.70 -16.61 -6.19
N ALA A 101 0.91 -17.33 -5.07
CA ALA A 101 2.13 -18.10 -4.87
C ALA A 101 2.30 -19.19 -5.94
N GLY A 102 1.23 -19.92 -6.27
CA GLY A 102 1.25 -20.96 -7.31
C GLY A 102 1.59 -20.41 -8.68
N LYS A 103 0.98 -19.29 -9.09
CA LYS A 103 1.21 -18.67 -10.40
C LYS A 103 2.64 -18.21 -10.59
N PHE A 104 3.24 -17.64 -9.55
CA PHE A 104 4.57 -17.05 -9.62
C PHE A 104 5.68 -17.98 -9.10
N GLY A 105 5.38 -19.26 -8.83
CA GLY A 105 6.36 -20.22 -8.30
C GLY A 105 6.94 -19.79 -6.96
N GLY A 106 6.10 -19.21 -6.09
CA GLY A 106 6.52 -18.57 -4.87
C GLY A 106 6.21 -19.38 -3.60
N GLU A 107 6.60 -18.83 -2.45
CA GLU A 107 6.26 -19.32 -1.12
C GLU A 107 5.42 -18.29 -0.34
N ILE A 108 4.67 -18.78 0.64
CA ILE A 108 3.94 -17.93 1.60
C ILE A 108 4.70 -17.92 2.93
N ILE A 109 4.95 -16.72 3.46
CA ILE A 109 5.56 -16.50 4.75
C ILE A 109 4.49 -15.92 5.68
N VAL A 110 3.99 -16.73 6.58
CA VAL A 110 3.01 -16.27 7.57
C VAL A 110 3.72 -15.67 8.77
N LEU A 111 3.46 -14.39 9.01
CA LEU A 111 4.15 -13.60 10.02
C LEU A 111 3.28 -13.38 11.25
N GLY A 112 3.79 -13.76 12.40
CA GLY A 112 3.30 -13.33 13.70
C GLY A 112 4.15 -12.17 14.24
N VAL A 113 3.53 -11.09 14.68
CA VAL A 113 4.24 -10.02 15.41
C VAL A 113 3.76 -9.99 16.84
N ILE A 114 4.70 -10.00 17.78
CA ILE A 114 4.49 -9.81 19.21
C ILE A 114 4.88 -8.38 19.54
N ASP A 115 3.92 -7.59 19.96
CA ASP A 115 4.15 -6.22 20.42
C ASP A 115 4.50 -6.20 21.90
N VAL A 116 5.56 -5.48 22.25
CA VAL A 116 6.05 -5.31 23.60
C VAL A 116 5.96 -3.84 23.99
N PRO A 117 5.39 -3.50 25.14
CA PRO A 117 5.40 -2.14 25.63
C PRO A 117 6.81 -1.52 25.65
N GLN A 118 6.93 -0.23 25.33
CA GLN A 118 8.22 0.46 25.24
C GLN A 118 9.04 0.47 26.54
N ASN A 119 8.37 0.32 27.68
CA ASN A 119 9.01 0.26 28.99
C ASN A 119 9.57 -1.13 29.35
N LEU A 120 9.38 -2.13 28.50
CA LEU A 120 9.90 -3.49 28.72
C LEU A 120 10.95 -3.86 27.67
N PRO A 121 11.98 -4.64 28.05
CA PRO A 121 12.94 -5.17 27.09
C PRO A 121 12.25 -6.05 26.04
N ILE A 122 12.59 -5.90 24.77
CA ILE A 122 12.00 -6.67 23.65
C ILE A 122 12.09 -8.17 23.87
N ARG A 123 13.18 -8.64 24.50
CA ARG A 123 13.38 -10.09 24.80
C ARG A 123 12.27 -10.70 25.65
N GLU A 124 11.59 -9.90 26.47
CA GLU A 124 10.46 -10.37 27.28
C GLU A 124 9.28 -10.84 26.40
N GLY A 125 9.13 -10.26 25.21
CA GLY A 125 8.12 -10.68 24.23
C GLY A 125 8.24 -12.15 23.79
N LEU A 126 9.43 -12.75 23.88
CA LEU A 126 9.62 -14.15 23.50
C LEU A 126 8.79 -15.12 24.33
N ARG A 127 8.43 -14.75 25.56
CA ARG A 127 7.55 -15.54 26.46
C ARG A 127 6.15 -15.69 25.90
N PHE A 128 5.72 -14.73 25.04
CA PHE A 128 4.39 -14.71 24.43
C PHE A 128 4.33 -15.47 23.10
N LYS A 129 5.42 -16.08 22.65
CA LYS A 129 5.48 -16.90 21.42
C LYS A 129 4.36 -17.92 21.35
N GLN A 130 4.06 -18.61 22.45
CA GLN A 130 3.04 -19.63 22.51
C GLN A 130 1.63 -19.15 22.08
N TYR A 131 1.30 -17.88 22.28
CA TYR A 131 0.00 -17.33 21.91
C TYR A 131 -0.17 -17.08 20.40
N LYS A 132 0.95 -16.90 19.69
CA LYS A 132 0.92 -16.72 18.22
C LYS A 132 1.02 -18.04 17.47
N MET A 133 1.58 -19.10 18.09
CA MET A 133 1.82 -20.37 17.41
C MET A 133 0.56 -21.06 16.87
N PRO A 134 -0.60 -21.09 17.57
CA PRO A 134 -1.82 -21.71 17.02
C PRO A 134 -2.27 -21.08 15.72
N LEU A 135 -2.22 -19.74 15.63
CA LEU A 135 -2.55 -18.95 14.46
C LEU A 135 -1.66 -19.31 13.26
N LEU A 136 -0.34 -19.31 13.48
CA LEU A 136 0.65 -19.64 12.46
C LEU A 136 0.53 -21.10 11.99
N LYS A 137 0.30 -22.04 12.93
CA LYS A 137 0.10 -23.46 12.60
C LYS A 137 -1.11 -23.68 11.70
N ARG A 138 -2.23 -22.97 11.95
CA ARG A 138 -3.43 -23.04 11.12
C ARG A 138 -3.14 -22.60 9.67
N ALA A 139 -2.38 -21.53 9.48
CA ALA A 139 -2.00 -21.08 8.16
C ALA A 139 -1.07 -22.05 7.42
N VAL A 140 -0.08 -22.62 8.13
CA VAL A 140 0.80 -23.67 7.57
C VAL A 140 0.03 -24.91 7.20
N GLN A 141 -0.96 -25.31 8.02
CA GLN A 141 -1.81 -26.44 7.70
C GLN A 141 -2.62 -26.20 6.43
N PHE A 142 -3.21 -24.99 6.30
CA PHE A 142 -3.89 -24.60 5.05
C PHE A 142 -2.96 -24.70 3.84
N GLY A 143 -1.71 -24.22 3.96
CA GLY A 143 -0.73 -24.32 2.87
C GLY A 143 -0.41 -25.77 2.49
N ARG A 144 -0.28 -26.66 3.46
CA ARG A 144 -0.08 -28.12 3.23
C ARG A 144 -1.26 -28.73 2.50
N ASP A 145 -2.48 -28.46 2.98
CA ASP A 145 -3.71 -29.02 2.41
C ASP A 145 -3.92 -28.57 0.95
N ASN A 146 -3.40 -27.40 0.58
CA ASN A 146 -3.47 -26.83 -0.77
C ASN A 146 -2.15 -26.95 -1.56
N SER A 147 -1.18 -27.73 -1.07
CA SER A 147 0.13 -27.95 -1.73
C SER A 147 0.89 -26.65 -2.05
N VAL A 148 0.77 -25.62 -1.20
CA VAL A 148 1.47 -24.34 -1.34
C VAL A 148 2.61 -24.26 -0.32
N PRO A 149 3.87 -24.03 -0.75
CA PRO A 149 4.99 -23.84 0.16
C PRO A 149 4.71 -22.72 1.17
N THR A 150 4.65 -23.09 2.44
CA THR A 150 4.29 -22.14 3.51
C THR A 150 5.18 -22.35 4.71
N ARG A 151 5.82 -21.27 5.17
CA ARG A 151 6.64 -21.25 6.39
C ARG A 151 6.23 -20.14 7.33
N THR A 152 6.74 -20.20 8.57
CA THR A 152 6.41 -19.23 9.61
C THR A 152 7.58 -18.30 9.89
N ALA A 153 7.28 -17.03 10.12
CA ALA A 153 8.17 -16.06 10.72
C ALA A 153 7.51 -15.44 11.96
N LEU A 154 8.31 -15.15 12.96
CA LEU A 154 7.89 -14.46 14.16
C LEU A 154 8.81 -13.26 14.38
N ARG A 155 8.23 -12.11 14.69
CA ARG A 155 8.98 -10.91 15.07
C ARG A 155 8.48 -10.41 16.41
N VAL A 156 9.40 -9.93 17.23
CA VAL A 156 9.10 -9.24 18.48
C VAL A 156 9.57 -7.81 18.32
N ALA A 157 8.70 -6.85 18.52
CA ALA A 157 8.98 -5.43 18.31
C ALA A 157 8.16 -4.56 19.28
N HIS A 158 8.57 -3.32 19.50
CA HIS A 158 7.78 -2.36 20.26
C HIS A 158 6.57 -1.84 19.47
N ARG A 159 6.65 -1.88 18.15
CA ARG A 159 5.55 -1.45 17.25
C ARG A 159 5.35 -2.51 16.18
N VAL A 160 4.11 -2.92 15.99
CA VAL A 160 3.74 -4.01 15.06
C VAL A 160 4.24 -3.74 13.65
N TYR A 161 4.14 -2.51 13.16
CA TYR A 161 4.57 -2.16 11.81
C TYR A 161 6.09 -2.28 11.61
N ASP A 162 6.91 -2.03 12.65
CA ASP A 162 8.36 -2.23 12.58
C ASP A 162 8.69 -3.72 12.39
N GLY A 163 7.97 -4.60 13.10
CA GLY A 163 8.09 -6.04 12.94
C GLY A 163 7.69 -6.53 11.55
N ILE A 164 6.66 -5.93 10.94
CA ILE A 164 6.22 -6.27 9.58
C ILE A 164 7.26 -5.80 8.55
N LEU A 165 7.72 -4.55 8.65
CA LEU A 165 8.69 -3.98 7.71
C LEU A 165 10.06 -4.67 7.79
N ALA A 166 10.52 -4.98 9.01
CA ALA A 166 11.76 -5.76 9.22
C ALA A 166 11.63 -7.16 8.59
N ALA A 167 10.51 -7.85 8.84
CA ALA A 167 10.27 -9.15 8.23
C ALA A 167 10.23 -9.07 6.69
N ALA A 168 9.57 -8.05 6.12
CA ALA A 168 9.51 -7.87 4.67
C ALA A 168 10.90 -7.69 4.05
N ALA A 169 11.78 -6.94 4.71
CA ALA A 169 13.15 -6.72 4.25
C ALA A 169 14.04 -7.97 4.44
N GLU A 170 14.04 -8.59 5.63
CA GLU A 170 14.87 -9.74 5.95
C GLU A 170 14.50 -11.01 5.17
N GLU A 171 13.20 -11.20 4.93
CA GLU A 171 12.69 -12.32 4.16
C GLU A 171 12.67 -12.02 2.64
N GLU A 172 13.08 -10.82 2.23
CA GLU A 172 13.08 -10.38 0.83
C GLU A 172 11.69 -10.56 0.18
N ALA A 173 10.64 -10.13 0.90
CA ALA A 173 9.28 -10.26 0.42
C ALA A 173 9.08 -9.49 -0.88
N SER A 174 8.45 -10.12 -1.88
CA SER A 174 8.04 -9.47 -3.13
C SER A 174 6.65 -8.85 -3.03
N LEU A 175 5.83 -9.35 -2.09
CA LEU A 175 4.47 -8.91 -1.84
C LEU A 175 4.13 -9.00 -0.36
N ILE A 176 3.52 -7.96 0.19
CA ILE A 176 2.84 -8.00 1.49
C ILE A 176 1.34 -8.09 1.24
N LEU A 177 0.69 -9.12 1.77
CA LEU A 177 -0.78 -9.25 1.76
C LEU A 177 -1.30 -9.12 3.18
N MET A 178 -2.04 -8.05 3.47
CA MET A 178 -2.55 -7.79 4.81
C MET A 178 -4.05 -7.51 4.85
N GLY A 179 -4.71 -8.08 5.85
CA GLY A 179 -6.11 -7.81 6.15
C GLY A 179 -6.26 -6.48 6.90
N TRP A 180 -7.37 -5.81 6.62
CA TRP A 180 -7.78 -4.60 7.31
C TRP A 180 -9.19 -4.76 7.89
N LYS A 181 -9.41 -4.30 9.13
CA LYS A 181 -10.68 -4.47 9.84
C LYS A 181 -11.80 -3.47 9.47
N GLY A 182 -11.57 -2.55 8.50
CA GLY A 182 -12.50 -1.45 8.30
C GLY A 182 -12.23 -0.31 9.32
N TYR A 183 -13.26 0.38 9.77
CA TYR A 183 -13.13 1.60 10.54
C TYR A 183 -12.25 1.55 11.79
N THR A 184 -11.41 2.59 11.95
CA THR A 184 -10.94 3.03 13.26
C THR A 184 -11.85 4.16 13.76
N THR A 185 -12.17 4.17 15.06
CA THR A 185 -13.01 5.20 15.72
C THR A 185 -12.37 6.60 15.74
N LYS A 186 -11.12 6.75 15.32
CA LYS A 186 -10.45 8.04 15.18
C LYS A 186 -10.82 8.68 13.84
N ARG A 187 -11.49 9.80 13.89
CA ARG A 187 -12.12 10.55 12.78
C ARG A 187 -11.25 10.81 11.55
N ASP A 188 -9.92 10.72 11.65
CA ASP A 188 -8.99 11.16 10.63
C ASP A 188 -8.16 10.03 9.98
N ARG A 189 -8.34 8.77 10.41
CA ARG A 189 -7.58 7.64 9.84
C ARG A 189 -8.50 6.53 9.37
N ILE A 190 -8.41 6.21 8.08
CA ILE A 190 -9.23 5.16 7.46
C ILE A 190 -8.69 3.78 7.82
N PHE A 191 -7.38 3.60 7.77
CA PHE A 191 -6.74 2.28 7.85
C PHE A 191 -6.11 1.95 9.20
N GLY A 192 -5.88 2.89 10.08
CA GLY A 192 -5.18 2.68 11.35
C GLY A 192 -3.64 2.73 11.22
N GLU A 193 -2.96 2.92 12.36
CA GLU A 193 -1.54 3.25 12.40
C GLU A 193 -0.64 2.19 11.75
N VAL A 194 -0.92 0.90 11.98
CA VAL A 194 -0.11 -0.20 11.43
C VAL A 194 -0.18 -0.22 9.92
N THR A 195 -1.39 -0.20 9.36
CA THR A 195 -1.61 -0.20 7.91
C THR A 195 -1.02 1.06 7.27
N ASP A 196 -1.26 2.23 7.86
CA ASP A 196 -0.73 3.50 7.36
C ASP A 196 0.80 3.47 7.24
N ARG A 197 1.48 2.97 8.28
CA ARG A 197 2.95 2.88 8.30
C ARG A 197 3.47 1.85 7.32
N VAL A 198 2.85 0.67 7.23
CA VAL A 198 3.26 -0.36 6.27
C VAL A 198 3.07 0.13 4.84
N VAL A 199 1.92 0.74 4.49
CA VAL A 199 1.65 1.28 3.15
C VAL A 199 2.68 2.33 2.71
N ARG A 200 3.14 3.17 3.64
CA ARG A 200 4.13 4.23 3.34
C ARG A 200 5.56 3.70 3.21
N HIS A 201 5.91 2.60 3.86
CA HIS A 201 7.30 2.15 4.01
C HIS A 201 7.55 0.73 3.49
N ALA A 202 6.53 0.06 2.93
CA ALA A 202 6.71 -1.27 2.35
C ALA A 202 7.83 -1.26 1.30
N PRO A 203 8.78 -2.21 1.37
CA PRO A 203 9.88 -2.31 0.41
C PRO A 203 9.50 -3.08 -0.87
N CYS A 204 8.26 -3.52 -0.98
CA CYS A 204 7.73 -4.36 -2.05
C CYS A 204 6.27 -4.01 -2.36
N ASP A 205 5.66 -4.70 -3.32
CA ASP A 205 4.25 -4.58 -3.64
C ASP A 205 3.38 -4.85 -2.41
N LEU A 206 2.21 -4.24 -2.37
CA LEU A 206 1.32 -4.34 -1.22
C LEU A 206 -0.12 -4.58 -1.67
N ILE A 207 -0.76 -5.54 -1.03
CA ILE A 207 -2.21 -5.74 -1.06
C ILE A 207 -2.77 -5.49 0.33
N THR A 208 -3.77 -4.62 0.39
CA THR A 208 -4.57 -4.42 1.60
C THR A 208 -6.00 -4.83 1.30
N ILE A 209 -6.57 -5.73 2.08
CA ILE A 209 -7.95 -6.19 1.89
C ILE A 209 -8.81 -5.93 3.13
N LYS A 210 -9.96 -5.29 2.93
CA LYS A 210 -11.05 -5.25 3.89
C LYS A 210 -11.83 -6.54 3.73
N LEU A 211 -11.77 -7.40 4.73
CA LEU A 211 -12.53 -8.66 4.77
C LEU A 211 -13.92 -8.41 5.37
N ALA A 212 -14.91 -9.13 4.88
CA ALA A 212 -16.21 -9.32 5.52
C ALA A 212 -16.20 -10.60 6.35
N ASP A 213 -17.27 -10.85 7.12
CA ASP A 213 -17.39 -12.05 7.95
C ASP A 213 -17.41 -13.32 7.10
N GLU A 214 -18.08 -13.29 5.96
CA GLU A 214 -18.05 -14.32 4.94
C GLU A 214 -17.41 -13.78 3.66
N CYS A 215 -16.34 -14.41 3.21
CA CYS A 215 -15.63 -14.03 2.00
C CYS A 215 -15.81 -15.09 0.92
N SER A 216 -16.45 -14.71 -0.17
CA SER A 216 -16.42 -15.39 -1.46
C SER A 216 -15.62 -14.53 -2.45
N PHE A 217 -15.06 -15.17 -3.45
CA PHE A 217 -14.32 -14.51 -4.51
C PHE A 217 -14.82 -14.96 -5.89
N GLU A 218 -16.12 -15.30 -5.98
CA GLU A 218 -16.71 -15.81 -7.22
C GLU A 218 -16.94 -14.70 -8.25
N ARG A 219 -17.37 -13.51 -7.80
CA ARG A 219 -17.65 -12.35 -8.66
C ARG A 219 -16.81 -11.17 -8.23
N ILE A 220 -15.93 -10.72 -9.12
CA ILE A 220 -14.97 -9.65 -8.85
C ILE A 220 -15.23 -8.47 -9.77
N LEU A 221 -15.41 -7.28 -9.17
CA LEU A 221 -15.48 -6.00 -9.88
C LEU A 221 -14.10 -5.35 -9.92
N ILE A 222 -13.64 -4.95 -11.11
CA ILE A 222 -12.37 -4.25 -11.30
C ILE A 222 -12.65 -2.86 -11.88
N PRO A 223 -12.71 -1.82 -11.04
CA PRO A 223 -12.71 -0.45 -11.51
C PRO A 223 -11.33 -0.11 -12.10
N THR A 224 -11.28 0.37 -13.33
CA THR A 224 -10.04 0.78 -13.98
C THR A 224 -10.13 2.21 -14.51
N ALA A 225 -9.03 2.93 -14.44
CA ALA A 225 -8.76 4.17 -15.16
C ALA A 225 -7.33 4.15 -15.72
N GLY A 226 -6.75 2.92 -15.80
CA GLY A 226 -5.38 2.69 -16.23
C GLY A 226 -4.33 2.99 -15.15
N GLY A 227 -3.06 2.76 -15.53
CA GLY A 227 -1.90 3.01 -14.70
C GLY A 227 -1.38 1.79 -13.93
N PRO A 228 -0.12 1.87 -13.43
CA PRO A 228 0.63 0.70 -12.97
C PRO A 228 0.00 -0.06 -11.80
N HIS A 229 -0.78 0.60 -10.96
CA HIS A 229 -1.48 -0.04 -9.85
C HIS A 229 -2.75 -0.76 -10.32
N ALA A 230 -3.47 -0.18 -11.31
CA ALA A 230 -4.63 -0.82 -11.93
C ALA A 230 -4.23 -2.04 -12.75
N ASP A 231 -3.11 -1.94 -13.48
CA ASP A 231 -2.55 -3.05 -14.25
C ASP A 231 -2.19 -4.22 -13.32
N LEU A 232 -1.51 -3.95 -12.19
CA LEU A 232 -1.18 -4.98 -11.21
C LEU A 232 -2.43 -5.60 -10.56
N ALA A 233 -3.46 -4.80 -10.28
CA ALA A 233 -4.72 -5.30 -9.76
C ALA A 233 -5.40 -6.26 -10.77
N ALA A 234 -5.40 -5.90 -12.05
CA ALA A 234 -5.93 -6.74 -13.11
C ALA A 234 -5.10 -8.03 -13.34
N GLU A 235 -3.76 -7.98 -13.21
CA GLU A 235 -2.89 -9.16 -13.22
C GLU A 235 -3.28 -10.15 -12.10
N TYR A 236 -3.56 -9.67 -10.89
CA TYR A 236 -4.01 -10.53 -9.80
C TYR A 236 -5.43 -11.07 -10.04
N ALA A 237 -6.31 -10.27 -10.62
CA ALA A 237 -7.64 -10.75 -11.00
C ALA A 237 -7.58 -11.88 -12.03
N ALA A 238 -6.65 -11.81 -13.01
CA ALA A 238 -6.43 -12.88 -13.97
C ALA A 238 -5.95 -14.18 -13.29
N VAL A 239 -5.17 -14.07 -12.20
CA VAL A 239 -4.80 -15.23 -11.39
C VAL A 239 -6.02 -15.82 -10.70
N PHE A 240 -6.88 -14.99 -10.10
CA PHE A 240 -8.10 -15.46 -9.43
C PHE A 240 -9.11 -16.05 -10.43
N GLN A 241 -9.25 -15.45 -11.61
CA GLN A 241 -10.07 -16.00 -12.68
C GLN A 241 -9.66 -17.44 -13.04
N LYS A 242 -8.35 -17.68 -13.24
CA LYS A 242 -7.82 -18.99 -13.62
C LYS A 242 -7.82 -20.01 -12.49
N ALA A 243 -7.49 -19.59 -11.27
CA ALA A 243 -7.29 -20.52 -10.16
C ALA A 243 -8.55 -20.75 -9.32
N LEU A 244 -9.42 -19.75 -9.18
CA LEU A 244 -10.63 -19.81 -8.39
C LEU A 244 -11.91 -19.91 -9.25
N GLY A 245 -11.81 -19.74 -10.57
CA GLY A 245 -12.96 -19.68 -11.46
C GLY A 245 -13.79 -18.39 -11.31
N SER A 246 -13.17 -17.33 -10.79
CA SER A 246 -13.86 -16.07 -10.54
C SER A 246 -14.37 -15.43 -11.83
N LYS A 247 -15.60 -14.94 -11.81
CA LYS A 247 -16.18 -14.14 -12.89
C LYS A 247 -15.74 -12.68 -12.70
N ILE A 248 -15.13 -12.13 -13.72
CA ILE A 248 -14.57 -10.79 -13.68
C ILE A 248 -15.43 -9.82 -14.46
N THR A 249 -15.72 -8.67 -13.88
CA THR A 249 -16.33 -7.52 -14.55
C THR A 249 -15.37 -6.33 -14.45
N CYS A 250 -14.88 -5.85 -15.59
CA CYS A 250 -14.08 -4.64 -15.66
C CYS A 250 -15.03 -3.44 -15.80
N CYS A 251 -14.89 -2.42 -14.96
CA CYS A 251 -15.76 -1.25 -15.05
C CYS A 251 -14.98 0.06 -15.16
N TYR A 252 -15.61 1.02 -15.87
CA TYR A 252 -15.14 2.38 -16.01
C TYR A 252 -16.29 3.34 -15.66
N VAL A 253 -15.99 4.45 -15.01
CA VAL A 253 -16.99 5.45 -14.63
C VAL A 253 -16.83 6.68 -15.51
N VAL A 254 -17.88 7.02 -16.26
CA VAL A 254 -18.00 8.26 -17.04
C VAL A 254 -18.92 9.25 -16.33
N LYS A 255 -18.77 10.55 -16.59
CA LYS A 255 -19.68 11.56 -16.07
C LYS A 255 -21.06 11.44 -16.71
N LYS A 256 -22.11 11.96 -16.06
CA LYS A 256 -23.47 11.95 -16.62
C LYS A 256 -23.62 12.77 -17.88
N ASP A 257 -22.84 13.83 -18.02
CA ASP A 257 -22.77 14.71 -19.19
C ASP A 257 -21.67 14.30 -20.18
N HIS A 258 -21.34 12.99 -20.19
CA HIS A 258 -20.30 12.44 -21.03
C HIS A 258 -20.58 12.63 -22.54
N THR A 259 -19.51 12.70 -23.29
CA THR A 259 -19.53 12.71 -24.76
C THR A 259 -19.33 11.29 -25.30
N ARG A 260 -19.63 11.08 -26.60
CA ARG A 260 -19.31 9.82 -27.26
C ARG A 260 -17.82 9.45 -27.14
N ARG A 261 -16.95 10.43 -27.18
CA ARG A 261 -15.50 10.25 -27.01
C ARG A 261 -15.12 9.72 -25.63
N ASP A 262 -15.83 10.13 -24.57
CA ASP A 262 -15.58 9.63 -23.21
C ASP A 262 -15.93 8.15 -23.10
N VAL A 263 -16.99 7.70 -23.77
CA VAL A 263 -17.37 6.28 -23.85
C VAL A 263 -16.35 5.49 -24.66
N GLU A 264 -15.88 6.01 -25.79
CA GLU A 264 -14.80 5.40 -26.57
C GLU A 264 -13.52 5.25 -25.75
N THR A 265 -13.13 6.29 -25.01
CA THR A 265 -11.99 6.27 -24.09
C THR A 265 -12.18 5.22 -22.97
N ALA A 266 -13.38 5.11 -22.41
CA ALA A 266 -13.70 4.11 -21.39
C ALA A 266 -13.49 2.67 -21.94
N HIS A 267 -13.96 2.40 -23.14
CA HIS A 267 -13.73 1.13 -23.82
C HIS A 267 -12.25 0.87 -24.07
N GLU A 268 -11.50 1.85 -24.56
CA GLU A 268 -10.06 1.72 -24.79
C GLU A 268 -9.30 1.34 -23.52
N TRP A 269 -9.60 2.01 -22.41
CA TRP A 269 -8.95 1.69 -21.13
C TRP A 269 -9.32 0.29 -20.60
N MET A 270 -10.59 -0.11 -20.69
CA MET A 270 -11.02 -1.45 -20.29
C MET A 270 -10.35 -2.52 -21.14
N GLU A 271 -10.36 -2.37 -22.47
CA GLU A 271 -9.73 -3.33 -23.39
C GLU A 271 -8.21 -3.40 -23.19
N LYS A 272 -7.56 -2.26 -22.94
CA LYS A 272 -6.15 -2.24 -22.61
C LYS A 272 -5.88 -3.00 -21.33
N THR A 273 -6.63 -2.74 -20.27
CA THR A 273 -6.49 -3.42 -18.97
C THR A 273 -6.69 -4.93 -19.12
N ILE A 274 -7.72 -5.38 -19.85
CA ILE A 274 -8.01 -6.80 -20.07
C ILE A 274 -6.87 -7.48 -20.84
N ARG A 275 -6.44 -6.88 -21.94
CA ARG A 275 -5.41 -7.45 -22.80
C ARG A 275 -4.03 -7.54 -22.11
N GLU A 276 -3.62 -6.48 -21.40
CA GLU A 276 -2.30 -6.40 -20.79
C GLU A 276 -2.16 -7.24 -19.51
N SER A 277 -3.27 -7.52 -18.81
CA SER A 277 -3.27 -8.31 -17.57
C SER A 277 -3.35 -9.82 -17.77
N GLY A 278 -3.67 -10.29 -18.97
CA GLY A 278 -3.87 -11.71 -19.27
C GLY A 278 -5.19 -12.28 -18.74
N LEU A 279 -6.17 -11.42 -18.51
CA LEU A 279 -7.58 -11.77 -18.35
C LEU A 279 -8.11 -12.42 -19.65
N ASP A 280 -9.05 -13.33 -19.54
CA ASP A 280 -9.65 -13.95 -20.72
C ASP A 280 -10.76 -13.08 -21.33
N GLU A 281 -11.26 -13.49 -22.50
CA GLU A 281 -12.28 -12.73 -23.23
C GLU A 281 -13.68 -12.76 -22.56
N SER A 282 -13.90 -13.64 -21.58
CA SER A 282 -15.17 -13.76 -20.85
C SER A 282 -15.43 -12.61 -19.86
N VAL A 283 -14.45 -11.70 -19.70
CA VAL A 283 -14.59 -10.53 -18.83
C VAL A 283 -15.71 -9.62 -19.30
N GLU A 284 -16.66 -9.34 -18.43
CA GLU A 284 -17.73 -8.37 -18.70
C GLU A 284 -17.20 -6.93 -18.67
N ARG A 285 -17.74 -6.08 -19.54
CA ARG A 285 -17.44 -4.64 -19.61
C ARG A 285 -18.63 -3.85 -19.11
N LEU A 286 -18.42 -3.03 -18.10
CA LEU A 286 -19.47 -2.24 -17.47
C LEU A 286 -19.09 -0.75 -17.46
N ILE A 287 -19.88 0.08 -18.14
CA ILE A 287 -19.75 1.54 -18.05
C ILE A 287 -20.77 2.03 -17.03
N LEU A 288 -20.30 2.79 -16.06
CA LEU A 288 -21.11 3.42 -15.03
C LEU A 288 -21.18 4.93 -15.31
N GLU A 289 -22.39 5.49 -15.26
CA GLU A 289 -22.61 6.92 -15.44
C GLU A 289 -22.83 7.59 -14.09
N ALA A 290 -21.88 8.42 -13.64
CA ALA A 290 -22.01 9.12 -12.37
C ALA A 290 -21.07 10.32 -12.26
N ASP A 291 -21.51 11.35 -11.54
CA ASP A 291 -20.67 12.50 -11.21
C ASP A 291 -19.73 12.19 -10.02
N ASN A 292 -20.09 11.23 -9.19
CA ASN A 292 -19.27 10.76 -8.07
C ASN A 292 -18.76 9.33 -8.34
N VAL A 293 -17.52 9.23 -8.79
CA VAL A 293 -16.88 7.97 -9.16
C VAL A 293 -16.86 6.96 -8.01
N ALA A 294 -16.48 7.38 -6.80
CA ALA A 294 -16.42 6.48 -5.65
C ALA A 294 -17.80 5.93 -5.27
N ALA A 295 -18.85 6.77 -5.29
CA ALA A 295 -20.19 6.34 -5.00
C ALA A 295 -20.73 5.34 -6.03
N ALA A 296 -20.43 5.56 -7.32
CA ALA A 296 -20.81 4.62 -8.39
C ALA A 296 -20.15 3.25 -8.21
N ILE A 297 -18.86 3.23 -7.88
CA ILE A 297 -18.13 1.98 -7.63
C ILE A 297 -18.68 1.25 -6.41
N VAL A 298 -18.98 1.97 -5.32
CA VAL A 298 -19.59 1.38 -4.11
C VAL A 298 -20.96 0.78 -4.41
N GLN A 299 -21.79 1.49 -5.18
CA GLN A 299 -23.11 1.02 -5.57
C GLN A 299 -23.02 -0.21 -6.48
N ALA A 300 -22.18 -0.19 -7.50
CA ALA A 300 -21.96 -1.32 -8.39
C ALA A 300 -21.38 -2.52 -7.62
N GLY A 301 -20.40 -2.28 -6.75
CA GLY A 301 -19.73 -3.28 -5.93
C GLY A 301 -20.67 -4.09 -5.04
N SER A 302 -21.86 -3.57 -4.72
CA SER A 302 -22.87 -4.31 -3.93
C SER A 302 -23.37 -5.60 -4.61
N GLY A 303 -23.22 -5.71 -5.93
CA GLY A 303 -23.55 -6.91 -6.70
C GLY A 303 -22.40 -7.92 -6.83
N TYR A 304 -21.24 -7.67 -6.21
CA TYR A 304 -20.03 -8.48 -6.33
C TYR A 304 -19.53 -8.92 -4.96
N ASP A 305 -18.71 -9.98 -4.96
CA ASP A 305 -18.16 -10.56 -3.73
C ASP A 305 -16.84 -9.86 -3.34
N LEU A 306 -16.17 -9.22 -4.31
CA LEU A 306 -14.94 -8.47 -4.12
C LEU A 306 -14.89 -7.30 -5.10
N THR A 307 -14.52 -6.11 -4.60
CA THR A 307 -14.05 -5.01 -5.45
C THR A 307 -12.52 -4.98 -5.39
N LEU A 308 -11.85 -5.19 -6.52
CA LEU A 308 -10.39 -5.22 -6.64
C LEU A 308 -9.93 -4.03 -7.45
N MET A 309 -9.13 -3.16 -6.86
CA MET A 309 -8.72 -1.92 -7.49
C MET A 309 -7.27 -1.55 -7.20
N GLY A 310 -6.65 -0.84 -8.12
CA GLY A 310 -5.33 -0.23 -7.92
C GLY A 310 -5.40 1.01 -7.04
N ALA A 311 -4.31 1.33 -6.36
CA ALA A 311 -4.12 2.65 -5.78
C ALA A 311 -4.13 3.73 -6.88
N SER A 312 -4.57 4.94 -6.59
CA SER A 312 -4.45 6.05 -7.53
C SER A 312 -3.16 6.85 -7.29
N ASN A 313 -2.56 7.31 -8.37
CA ASN A 313 -1.38 8.18 -8.31
C ASN A 313 -1.83 9.60 -7.92
N GLU A 314 -1.96 9.87 -6.64
CA GLU A 314 -2.15 11.23 -6.14
C GLU A 314 -0.80 11.86 -5.80
N GLY A 315 -0.71 13.20 -5.97
CA GLY A 315 0.54 13.96 -5.85
C GLY A 315 1.27 13.75 -4.53
N ILE A 316 2.57 14.03 -4.54
CA ILE A 316 3.56 13.83 -3.48
C ILE A 316 3.14 14.42 -2.11
N PHE A 317 2.22 15.39 -2.09
CA PHE A 317 1.75 16.11 -0.89
C PHE A 317 0.38 15.64 -0.37
N SER A 318 -0.15 14.52 -0.86
CA SER A 318 -1.45 14.04 -0.43
C SER A 318 -1.32 13.25 0.89
N ASN A 319 -2.19 13.56 1.87
CA ASN A 319 -2.32 12.79 3.10
C ASN A 319 -3.00 11.43 2.90
N VAL A 320 -3.35 11.12 1.67
CA VAL A 320 -4.07 9.93 1.24
C VAL A 320 -3.05 8.82 0.91
N LEU A 321 -3.30 7.59 1.35
CA LEU A 321 -2.35 6.47 1.22
C LEU A 321 -2.47 5.75 -0.13
N PHE A 322 -3.70 5.58 -0.59
CA PHE A 322 -4.06 4.84 -1.80
C PHE A 322 -4.76 5.70 -2.84
N GLY A 323 -4.97 7.00 -2.55
CA GLY A 323 -5.76 7.90 -3.37
C GLY A 323 -7.20 8.06 -2.91
N GLU A 324 -7.81 9.19 -3.26
CA GLU A 324 -9.13 9.59 -2.76
C GLU A 324 -10.23 8.59 -3.10
N ILE A 325 -10.25 8.08 -4.34
CA ILE A 325 -11.27 7.15 -4.81
C ILE A 325 -11.15 5.78 -4.13
N PRO A 326 -9.99 5.08 -4.12
CA PRO A 326 -9.84 3.81 -3.44
C PRO A 326 -10.16 3.88 -1.95
N GLU A 327 -9.75 4.95 -1.27
CA GLU A 327 -10.04 5.13 0.15
C GLU A 327 -11.53 5.37 0.44
N LYS A 328 -12.22 6.15 -0.40
CA LYS A 328 -13.67 6.32 -0.29
C LYS A 328 -14.42 5.01 -0.55
N VAL A 329 -14.01 4.27 -1.58
CA VAL A 329 -14.61 2.95 -1.87
C VAL A 329 -14.41 2.00 -0.70
N ALA A 330 -13.18 1.87 -0.18
CA ALA A 330 -12.89 1.02 0.97
C ALA A 330 -13.66 1.45 2.23
N ARG A 331 -13.89 2.75 2.40
CA ARG A 331 -14.64 3.31 3.53
C ARG A 331 -16.12 2.95 3.48
N TYR A 332 -16.74 3.10 2.33
CA TYR A 332 -18.21 3.08 2.21
C TYR A 332 -18.75 1.74 1.70
N SER A 333 -17.92 0.85 1.15
CA SER A 333 -18.33 -0.50 0.77
C SER A 333 -18.61 -1.38 1.99
N TRP A 334 -19.67 -2.15 1.92
CA TRP A 334 -19.97 -3.22 2.87
C TRP A 334 -19.25 -4.53 2.50
N GLN A 335 -19.09 -4.76 1.20
CA GLN A 335 -18.39 -5.92 0.65
C GLN A 335 -16.87 -5.81 0.84
N PRO A 336 -16.15 -6.92 0.70
CA PRO A 336 -14.70 -6.93 0.61
C PRO A 336 -14.17 -5.97 -0.45
N VAL A 337 -13.13 -5.21 -0.07
CA VAL A 337 -12.41 -4.31 -0.98
C VAL A 337 -10.92 -4.62 -0.86
N MET A 338 -10.31 -4.96 -1.98
CA MET A 338 -8.88 -5.17 -2.11
C MET A 338 -8.25 -4.00 -2.85
N ILE A 339 -7.25 -3.38 -2.24
CA ILE A 339 -6.47 -2.30 -2.87
C ILE A 339 -5.05 -2.79 -3.08
N VAL A 340 -4.59 -2.65 -4.32
CA VAL A 340 -3.25 -3.07 -4.76
C VAL A 340 -2.39 -1.84 -5.00
N LYS A 341 -1.18 -1.85 -4.45
CA LYS A 341 -0.19 -0.81 -4.62
C LYS A 341 1.13 -1.41 -5.10
N ARG A 342 1.54 -1.06 -6.32
CA ARG A 342 2.84 -1.44 -6.87
C ARG A 342 3.96 -0.64 -6.22
N TYR A 343 5.06 -1.27 -5.92
CA TYR A 343 6.25 -0.62 -5.41
C TYR A 343 6.92 0.21 -6.52
N GLU A 344 7.12 1.49 -6.29
CA GLU A 344 7.63 2.42 -7.31
C GLU A 344 9.16 2.61 -7.25
N GLY A 345 9.87 1.77 -6.49
CA GLY A 345 11.32 1.82 -6.34
C GLY A 345 11.84 2.75 -5.23
N ALA A 346 13.10 2.53 -4.82
CA ALA A 346 13.70 3.20 -3.66
C ALA A 346 13.80 4.72 -3.82
N VAL A 347 14.08 5.22 -5.02
CA VAL A 347 14.28 6.66 -5.27
C VAL A 347 12.98 7.45 -5.11
N LYS A 348 11.87 7.00 -5.73
CA LYS A 348 10.56 7.63 -5.55
C LYS A 348 10.05 7.50 -4.11
N SER A 349 10.30 6.36 -3.47
CA SER A 349 9.96 6.12 -2.07
C SER A 349 10.76 7.05 -1.15
N PHE A 350 12.05 7.28 -1.42
CA PHE A 350 12.91 8.20 -0.68
C PHE A 350 12.43 9.65 -0.81
N VAL A 351 12.12 10.11 -2.02
CA VAL A 351 11.59 11.45 -2.26
C VAL A 351 10.27 11.67 -1.52
N LYS A 352 9.35 10.70 -1.54
CA LYS A 352 8.11 10.73 -0.74
C LYS A 352 8.38 10.74 0.77
N LYS A 353 9.46 10.11 1.23
CA LYS A 353 9.82 10.03 2.66
C LYS A 353 10.45 11.33 3.18
N VAL A 354 11.17 12.08 2.33
CA VAL A 354 11.85 13.32 2.70
C VAL A 354 10.94 14.54 2.57
N LEU A 355 9.97 14.50 1.65
CA LEU A 355 9.07 15.62 1.35
C LEU A 355 7.67 15.48 1.97
N GLY A 356 7.32 14.36 2.59
CA GLY A 356 6.06 14.12 3.29
C GLY A 356 6.26 13.82 4.75
#